data_5e7e96a8e1d22dae4938213aedf11753
#
_entry.id   5e7e96a8e1d22dae4938213aedf11753
#
_cell.length_a   1.000
_cell.length_b   1.000
_cell.length_c   1.000
_cell.angle_alpha   90.00
_cell.angle_beta   90.00
_cell.angle_gamma   90.00
#
_symmetry.space_group_name_H-M   'P 1'
#
loop_
_entity.id
_entity.type
_entity.pdbx_description
1 polymer ?
#
loop_
_entity_poly.entity_id
_entity_poly.type
_entity_poly.pdbx_seq_one_letter_code
_entity_poly.pdbx_strand_id
1 'polypeptide(L)'
;MHELDVPRIGYMHAWRRTQDEGWVRGALDYYGIPYEYFADKLVADGNLRERYDVIVYPHVGGSAQSHLDGMSTNGDMPLPYKTSPETPHLGGIDESDDIRGGMGWEGLVELANFVQEGGLLLVEGSTATIMPEFGVAPGLNLTRPEGLVTPGSVHRGMFADMTSPIAYGYDSEQLPVYFKGDLVFGNAAGGFSNPWQGINPMASRPRLSDIDDPEQAAGRATGGGGRGGFGGFGRGGGGAGSANNRVIMRFPSDPDQILLSGALAGAEGIAGTPQVVDSKIGDGHVVSFAIRPFWRWQTQGTFFLGFNAILNWNDLDADGTERTTPISEDGSH
;
A
#
# COMPACT_ATOMS: atom_id res chain seq x y z
N MET A 1 19.28 -10.10 16.65
CA MET A 1 18.84 -8.82 17.28
C MET A 1 19.49 -7.75 16.42
N HIS A 2 18.70 -6.92 15.73
CA HIS A 2 19.21 -5.82 14.94
C HIS A 2 19.03 -4.50 15.69
N GLU A 3 19.80 -3.50 15.35
CA GLU A 3 19.65 -2.15 15.89
C GLU A 3 18.41 -1.51 15.22
N LEU A 4 17.49 -0.96 16.02
CA LEU A 4 16.32 -0.26 15.51
C LEU A 4 16.76 1.11 14.98
N ASP A 5 16.47 1.36 13.71
CA ASP A 5 16.67 2.66 13.10
C ASP A 5 15.35 3.43 13.07
N VAL A 6 15.32 4.60 13.69
CA VAL A 6 14.10 5.41 13.78
C VAL A 6 13.78 6.02 12.42
N PRO A 7 12.69 5.60 11.75
CA PRO A 7 12.41 6.06 10.41
C PRO A 7 11.95 7.51 10.35
N ARG A 8 12.27 8.17 9.25
CA ARG A 8 11.62 9.42 8.83
C ARG A 8 10.30 9.05 8.17
N ILE A 9 9.19 9.42 8.78
CA ILE A 9 7.85 9.01 8.32
C ILE A 9 7.21 10.14 7.55
N GLY A 10 6.87 9.90 6.28
CA GLY A 10 5.97 10.71 5.49
C GLY A 10 4.54 10.19 5.63
N TYR A 11 3.63 11.04 6.07
CA TYR A 11 2.22 10.71 6.14
C TYR A 11 1.48 11.36 4.98
N MET A 12 1.18 10.57 3.95
CA MET A 12 0.53 11.05 2.74
C MET A 12 -0.98 11.07 2.89
N HIS A 13 -1.61 12.19 2.54
CA HIS A 13 -3.06 12.34 2.55
C HIS A 13 -3.61 12.77 1.19
N ALA A 14 -4.90 12.51 0.98
CA ALA A 14 -5.66 13.08 -0.13
C ALA A 14 -6.60 14.18 0.39
N TRP A 15 -6.93 15.16 -0.45
CA TRP A 15 -7.85 16.24 -0.08
C TRP A 15 -9.33 15.84 0.00
N ARG A 16 -9.61 14.54 -0.07
CA ARG A 16 -10.96 13.99 -0.03
C ARG A 16 -11.02 12.75 0.86
N ARG A 17 -12.20 12.50 1.45
CA ARG A 17 -12.50 11.28 2.20
C ARG A 17 -11.51 10.97 3.33
N THR A 18 -11.20 11.97 4.11
CA THR A 18 -10.13 11.96 5.14
C THR A 18 -10.52 11.25 6.44
N GLN A 19 -11.58 10.43 6.46
CA GLN A 19 -12.05 9.81 7.70
C GLN A 19 -11.07 8.77 8.25
N ASP A 20 -10.59 7.86 7.40
CA ASP A 20 -9.65 6.81 7.84
C ASP A 20 -8.28 7.40 8.13
N GLU A 21 -7.88 8.42 7.37
CA GLU A 21 -6.70 9.23 7.63
C GLU A 21 -6.68 9.75 9.07
N GLY A 22 -7.79 10.32 9.54
CA GLY A 22 -7.89 10.80 10.93
C GLY A 22 -7.70 9.72 11.98
N TRP A 23 -8.11 8.47 11.71
CA TRP A 23 -7.90 7.36 12.66
C TRP A 23 -6.45 6.91 12.74
N VAL A 24 -5.76 6.82 11.61
CA VAL A 24 -4.33 6.47 11.56
C VAL A 24 -3.50 7.58 12.23
N ARG A 25 -3.76 8.85 11.88
CA ARG A 25 -3.10 9.99 12.53
C ARG A 25 -3.33 9.98 14.04
N GLY A 26 -4.59 9.80 14.46
CA GLY A 26 -4.92 9.72 15.89
C GLY A 26 -4.15 8.64 16.62
N ALA A 27 -3.84 7.51 15.97
CA ALA A 27 -2.98 6.47 16.55
C ALA A 27 -1.52 6.93 16.65
N LEU A 28 -0.95 7.51 15.59
CA LEU A 28 0.42 8.02 15.61
C LEU A 28 0.59 9.12 16.65
N ASP A 29 -0.34 10.09 16.69
CA ASP A 29 -0.33 11.21 17.64
C ASP A 29 -0.43 10.71 19.08
N TYR A 30 -1.31 9.74 19.36
CA TYR A 30 -1.50 9.19 20.70
C TYR A 30 -0.24 8.51 21.24
N TYR A 31 0.47 7.79 20.39
CA TYR A 31 1.72 7.12 20.76
C TYR A 31 2.95 8.00 20.61
N GLY A 32 2.78 9.26 20.17
CA GLY A 32 3.88 10.22 20.03
C GLY A 32 4.85 9.87 18.90
N ILE A 33 4.37 9.21 17.85
CA ILE A 33 5.17 8.83 16.68
C ILE A 33 5.24 10.04 15.75
N PRO A 34 6.42 10.63 15.52
CA PRO A 34 6.55 11.81 14.66
C PRO A 34 6.42 11.44 13.19
N TYR A 35 5.77 12.32 12.42
CA TYR A 35 5.65 12.21 10.96
C TYR A 35 5.57 13.58 10.32
N GLU A 36 5.93 13.66 9.03
CA GLU A 36 5.67 14.82 8.18
C GLU A 36 4.38 14.58 7.39
N TYR A 37 3.41 15.46 7.54
CA TYR A 37 2.11 15.37 6.88
C TYR A 37 2.14 16.11 5.54
N PHE A 38 1.80 15.46 4.43
CA PHE A 38 1.87 16.06 3.10
C PHE A 38 0.79 15.53 2.14
N ALA A 39 0.38 16.37 1.21
CA ALA A 39 -0.65 16.03 0.22
C ALA A 39 -0.12 15.07 -0.87
N ASP A 40 -0.99 14.17 -1.35
CA ASP A 40 -0.70 13.15 -2.36
C ASP A 40 -0.11 13.72 -3.67
N LYS A 41 -0.54 14.90 -4.08
CA LYS A 41 -0.02 15.57 -5.28
C LYS A 41 1.45 15.98 -5.18
N LEU A 42 1.99 16.17 -3.97
CA LEU A 42 3.40 16.54 -3.76
C LEU A 42 4.36 15.34 -3.99
N VAL A 43 3.82 14.14 -4.11
CA VAL A 43 4.61 12.95 -4.46
C VAL A 43 5.29 13.12 -5.82
N ALA A 44 4.63 13.80 -6.75
CA ALA A 44 5.16 14.05 -8.10
C ALA A 44 6.40 14.95 -8.12
N ASP A 45 6.69 15.68 -7.04
CA ASP A 45 7.90 16.50 -6.92
C ASP A 45 9.18 15.64 -6.79
N GLY A 46 9.03 14.34 -6.49
CA GLY A 46 10.11 13.37 -6.43
C GLY A 46 10.99 13.48 -5.18
N ASN A 47 12.18 12.87 -5.25
CA ASN A 47 13.18 12.84 -4.16
C ASN A 47 12.63 12.31 -2.83
N LEU A 48 11.65 11.39 -2.89
CA LEU A 48 10.96 10.89 -1.70
C LEU A 48 11.91 10.13 -0.76
N ARG A 49 12.86 9.37 -1.32
CA ARG A 49 13.81 8.58 -0.52
C ARG A 49 14.82 9.44 0.26
N GLU A 50 15.11 10.64 -0.23
CA GLU A 50 15.94 11.60 0.50
C GLU A 50 15.22 12.17 1.74
N ARG A 51 13.88 12.21 1.72
CA ARG A 51 13.04 12.78 2.76
C ARG A 51 12.53 11.73 3.74
N TYR A 52 12.13 10.56 3.24
CA TYR A 52 11.39 9.56 4.00
C TYR A 52 12.04 8.18 3.90
N ASP A 53 11.90 7.41 4.96
CA ASP A 53 12.19 5.98 5.02
C ASP A 53 10.90 5.17 4.93
N VAL A 54 9.82 5.72 5.46
CA VAL A 54 8.47 5.15 5.43
C VAL A 54 7.49 6.17 4.90
N ILE A 55 6.62 5.76 3.97
CA ILE A 55 5.42 6.52 3.58
C ILE A 55 4.19 5.73 4.00
N VAL A 56 3.30 6.36 4.77
CA VAL A 56 2.00 5.81 5.16
C VAL A 56 0.91 6.47 4.31
N TYR A 57 0.15 5.67 3.56
CA TYR A 57 -0.98 6.15 2.79
C TYR A 57 -2.26 5.41 3.19
N PRO A 58 -3.08 6.00 4.07
CA PRO A 58 -4.27 5.37 4.62
C PRO A 58 -5.37 5.21 3.57
N HIS A 59 -6.42 4.46 3.93
CA HIS A 59 -7.58 4.29 3.08
C HIS A 59 -8.27 5.62 2.74
N VAL A 60 -8.49 5.87 1.47
CA VAL A 60 -9.21 7.05 0.96
C VAL A 60 -10.57 6.67 0.37
N GLY A 61 -10.72 5.45 -0.12
CA GLY A 61 -11.87 4.97 -0.89
C GLY A 61 -11.77 5.36 -2.37
N GLY A 62 -12.42 4.57 -3.21
CA GLY A 62 -12.36 4.69 -4.66
C GLY A 62 -11.49 3.63 -5.31
N SER A 63 -11.24 3.77 -6.62
CA SER A 63 -10.37 2.87 -7.41
C SER A 63 -8.92 3.36 -7.41
N ALA A 64 -7.99 2.52 -7.78
CA ALA A 64 -6.58 2.90 -7.97
C ALA A 64 -6.45 4.10 -8.92
N GLN A 65 -7.17 4.11 -10.05
CA GLN A 65 -7.18 5.25 -10.96
C GLN A 65 -7.65 6.53 -10.29
N SER A 66 -8.65 6.46 -9.40
CA SER A 66 -9.16 7.66 -8.72
C SER A 66 -8.17 8.25 -7.72
N HIS A 67 -7.16 7.50 -7.26
CA HIS A 67 -6.08 8.04 -6.44
C HIS A 67 -5.08 8.84 -7.30
N LEU A 68 -4.86 8.43 -8.55
CA LEU A 68 -4.04 9.20 -9.48
C LEU A 68 -4.74 10.48 -9.92
N ASP A 69 -6.02 10.38 -10.29
CA ASP A 69 -6.80 11.50 -10.81
C ASP A 69 -7.13 12.54 -9.73
N GLY A 70 -7.33 12.09 -8.48
CA GLY A 70 -7.70 12.95 -7.37
C GLY A 70 -9.07 13.63 -7.54
N MET A 71 -9.15 14.90 -7.21
CA MET A 71 -10.34 15.74 -7.45
C MET A 71 -10.34 16.26 -8.88
N SER A 72 -11.53 16.34 -9.48
CA SER A 72 -11.67 16.86 -10.86
C SER A 72 -11.02 18.24 -11.01
N THR A 73 -10.23 18.39 -12.06
CA THR A 73 -9.60 19.66 -12.46
C THR A 73 -10.47 20.47 -13.44
N ASN A 74 -11.72 20.04 -13.69
CA ASN A 74 -12.62 20.73 -14.59
C ASN A 74 -12.94 22.15 -14.09
N GLY A 75 -12.91 23.11 -15.00
CA GLY A 75 -13.14 24.53 -14.71
C GLY A 75 -11.85 25.30 -14.46
N ASP A 76 -11.92 26.62 -14.68
CA ASP A 76 -10.75 27.51 -14.67
C ASP A 76 -10.38 28.02 -13.26
N MET A 77 -11.26 27.84 -12.28
CA MET A 77 -11.04 28.34 -10.94
C MET A 77 -10.39 27.28 -10.05
N PRO A 78 -9.28 27.59 -9.38
CA PRO A 78 -8.69 26.73 -8.37
C PRO A 78 -9.64 26.59 -7.16
N LEU A 79 -9.47 25.51 -6.40
CA LEU A 79 -10.13 25.29 -5.11
C LEU A 79 -9.09 25.44 -3.99
N PRO A 80 -8.93 26.64 -3.41
CA PRO A 80 -7.96 26.87 -2.35
C PRO A 80 -8.43 26.24 -1.04
N TYR A 81 -7.48 25.65 -0.30
CA TYR A 81 -7.66 25.21 1.08
C TYR A 81 -6.56 25.82 1.93
N LYS A 82 -6.79 27.04 2.39
CA LYS A 82 -5.82 27.81 3.18
C LYS A 82 -6.51 28.85 4.05
N THR A 83 -5.78 29.34 5.03
CA THR A 83 -6.25 30.42 5.89
C THR A 83 -6.50 31.69 5.09
N SER A 84 -7.67 32.29 5.25
CA SER A 84 -8.04 33.60 4.71
C SER A 84 -8.97 34.34 5.69
N PRO A 85 -9.27 35.61 5.48
CA PRO A 85 -10.28 36.30 6.30
C PRO A 85 -11.65 35.60 6.30
N GLU A 86 -12.04 34.99 5.18
CA GLU A 86 -13.30 34.25 5.00
C GLU A 86 -13.22 32.82 5.55
N THR A 87 -12.03 32.23 5.60
CA THR A 87 -11.79 30.86 6.05
C THR A 87 -10.66 30.76 7.09
N PRO A 88 -10.84 31.40 8.28
CA PRO A 88 -9.75 31.54 9.26
C PRO A 88 -9.33 30.25 9.94
N HIS A 89 -10.06 29.15 9.72
CA HIS A 89 -9.81 27.83 10.34
C HIS A 89 -9.31 26.78 9.34
N LEU A 90 -9.12 27.11 8.07
CA LEU A 90 -8.52 26.22 7.08
C LEU A 90 -6.99 26.38 7.08
N GLY A 91 -6.30 25.35 6.59
CA GLY A 91 -4.85 25.40 6.39
C GLY A 91 -4.00 25.23 7.66
N GLY A 92 -4.59 24.78 8.77
CA GLY A 92 -3.85 24.68 10.04
C GLY A 92 -2.83 23.53 10.11
N ILE A 93 -2.98 22.50 9.29
CA ILE A 93 -2.10 21.31 9.27
C ILE A 93 -1.42 21.19 7.91
N ASP A 94 -2.16 21.36 6.84
CA ASP A 94 -1.67 21.46 5.48
C ASP A 94 -2.52 22.46 4.70
N GLU A 95 -1.93 23.10 3.71
CA GLU A 95 -2.61 24.10 2.90
C GLU A 95 -2.27 23.95 1.41
N SER A 96 -3.18 24.40 0.55
CA SER A 96 -2.97 24.41 -0.89
C SER A 96 -3.71 25.56 -1.55
N ASP A 97 -3.09 26.15 -2.56
CA ASP A 97 -3.76 27.10 -3.46
C ASP A 97 -4.79 26.42 -4.36
N ASP A 98 -4.63 25.13 -4.61
CA ASP A 98 -5.56 24.31 -5.39
C ASP A 98 -5.49 22.85 -4.98
N ILE A 99 -6.55 22.36 -4.32
CA ILE A 99 -6.67 20.97 -3.88
C ILE A 99 -7.14 20.01 -4.98
N ARG A 100 -7.37 20.48 -6.20
CA ARG A 100 -7.77 19.64 -7.34
C ARG A 100 -6.59 18.85 -7.87
N GLY A 101 -6.89 17.73 -8.52
CA GLY A 101 -5.90 16.75 -8.95
C GLY A 101 -5.55 15.76 -7.84
N GLY A 102 -4.72 14.80 -8.15
CA GLY A 102 -4.13 13.80 -7.27
C GLY A 102 -2.65 13.62 -7.61
N MET A 103 -2.07 12.49 -7.23
CA MET A 103 -0.63 12.24 -7.45
C MET A 103 -0.24 12.14 -8.94
N GLY A 104 -1.18 11.83 -9.84
CA GLY A 104 -0.90 11.61 -11.26
C GLY A 104 -0.07 10.36 -11.54
N TRP A 105 0.29 10.18 -12.80
CA TRP A 105 1.22 9.12 -13.21
C TRP A 105 2.65 9.38 -12.74
N GLU A 106 3.03 10.64 -12.69
CA GLU A 106 4.33 11.10 -12.18
C GLU A 106 4.49 10.67 -10.73
N GLY A 107 3.49 10.93 -9.88
CA GLY A 107 3.52 10.52 -8.49
C GLY A 107 3.53 9.00 -8.30
N LEU A 108 2.83 8.24 -9.14
CA LEU A 108 2.93 6.77 -9.11
C LEU A 108 4.35 6.28 -9.41
N VAL A 109 5.00 6.90 -10.39
CA VAL A 109 6.40 6.58 -10.72
C VAL A 109 7.33 6.88 -9.56
N GLU A 110 7.17 8.04 -8.92
CA GLU A 110 7.99 8.42 -7.77
C GLU A 110 7.76 7.53 -6.54
N LEU A 111 6.52 7.10 -6.29
CA LEU A 111 6.26 6.09 -5.25
C LEU A 111 6.91 4.75 -5.57
N ALA A 112 6.87 4.32 -6.83
CA ALA A 112 7.53 3.08 -7.25
C ALA A 112 9.06 3.19 -7.10
N ASN A 113 9.66 4.32 -7.48
CA ASN A 113 11.09 4.60 -7.29
C ASN A 113 11.45 4.60 -5.81
N PHE A 114 10.65 5.27 -4.97
CA PHE A 114 10.83 5.31 -3.51
C PHE A 114 10.96 3.90 -2.92
N VAL A 115 10.05 2.99 -3.31
CA VAL A 115 10.10 1.59 -2.83
C VAL A 115 11.30 0.87 -3.42
N GLN A 116 11.59 1.02 -4.72
CA GLN A 116 12.73 0.36 -5.35
C GLN A 116 14.08 0.75 -4.73
N GLU A 117 14.18 1.98 -4.20
CA GLU A 117 15.36 2.53 -3.55
C GLU A 117 15.41 2.23 -2.04
N GLY A 118 14.60 1.30 -1.54
CA GLY A 118 14.66 0.82 -0.17
C GLY A 118 13.68 1.49 0.80
N GLY A 119 12.68 2.24 0.29
CA GLY A 119 11.62 2.81 1.11
C GLY A 119 10.52 1.79 1.45
N LEU A 120 9.86 1.97 2.59
CA LEU A 120 8.65 1.24 2.95
C LEU A 120 7.40 2.05 2.61
N LEU A 121 6.53 1.51 1.76
CA LEU A 121 5.20 2.03 1.53
C LEU A 121 4.15 1.19 2.28
N LEU A 122 3.48 1.79 3.28
CA LEU A 122 2.40 1.18 4.03
C LEU A 122 1.06 1.68 3.49
N VAL A 123 0.21 0.77 3.01
CA VAL A 123 -1.09 1.06 2.39
C VAL A 123 -2.20 0.19 2.97
N GLU A 124 -3.43 0.74 3.04
CA GLU A 124 -4.58 -0.01 3.57
C GLU A 124 -5.85 0.20 2.74
N GLY A 125 -6.66 -0.83 2.64
CA GLY A 125 -7.94 -0.76 1.92
C GLY A 125 -7.76 -0.30 0.48
N SER A 126 -8.42 0.79 0.06
CA SER A 126 -8.39 1.23 -1.34
C SER A 126 -7.01 1.66 -1.84
N THR A 127 -6.16 2.21 -0.98
CA THR A 127 -4.81 2.62 -1.39
C THR A 127 -3.90 1.43 -1.64
N ALA A 128 -4.17 0.28 -1.00
CA ALA A 128 -3.47 -0.97 -1.26
C ALA A 128 -3.76 -1.56 -2.65
N THR A 129 -4.72 -0.99 -3.41
CA THR A 129 -4.97 -1.40 -4.80
C THR A 129 -4.00 -0.77 -5.80
N ILE A 130 -3.34 0.33 -5.44
CA ILE A 130 -2.55 1.14 -6.37
C ILE A 130 -1.39 0.32 -6.95
N MET A 131 -0.53 -0.21 -6.12
CA MET A 131 0.68 -0.90 -6.57
C MET A 131 0.40 -2.18 -7.38
N PRO A 132 -0.54 -3.06 -6.98
CA PRO A 132 -0.85 -4.24 -7.78
C PRO A 132 -1.63 -3.92 -9.06
N GLU A 133 -2.57 -2.95 -9.05
CA GLU A 133 -3.39 -2.63 -10.22
C GLU A 133 -2.55 -2.02 -11.35
N PHE A 134 -1.54 -1.24 -11.02
CA PHE A 134 -0.61 -0.68 -11.99
C PHE A 134 0.65 -1.54 -12.23
N GLY A 135 0.69 -2.76 -11.68
CA GLY A 135 1.76 -3.73 -11.95
C GLY A 135 3.09 -3.44 -11.26
N VAL A 136 3.10 -2.55 -10.26
CA VAL A 136 4.29 -2.25 -9.45
C VAL A 136 4.55 -3.36 -8.43
N ALA A 137 3.49 -3.96 -7.86
CA ALA A 137 3.57 -5.13 -6.99
C ALA A 137 3.07 -6.40 -7.73
N PRO A 138 3.89 -7.02 -8.58
CA PRO A 138 3.48 -8.18 -9.36
C PRO A 138 3.22 -9.40 -8.47
N GLY A 139 2.21 -10.20 -8.84
CA GLY A 139 1.85 -11.40 -8.10
C GLY A 139 0.90 -11.17 -6.92
N LEU A 140 0.62 -9.93 -6.54
CA LEU A 140 -0.46 -9.60 -5.62
C LEU A 140 -1.74 -9.37 -6.43
N ASN A 141 -2.67 -10.33 -6.37
CA ASN A 141 -3.91 -10.28 -7.13
C ASN A 141 -5.03 -9.66 -6.30
N LEU A 142 -5.86 -8.86 -6.96
CA LEU A 142 -7.08 -8.29 -6.36
C LEU A 142 -8.28 -9.10 -6.80
N THR A 143 -9.23 -9.35 -5.90
CA THR A 143 -10.48 -10.05 -6.21
C THR A 143 -11.67 -9.24 -5.71
N ARG A 144 -12.82 -9.50 -6.36
CA ARG A 144 -14.13 -8.98 -5.92
C ARG A 144 -15.08 -10.15 -5.86
N PRO A 145 -15.14 -10.87 -4.73
CA PRO A 145 -16.00 -12.03 -4.59
C PRO A 145 -17.46 -11.65 -4.81
N GLU A 146 -18.15 -12.43 -5.65
CA GLU A 146 -19.57 -12.23 -5.88
C GLU A 146 -20.36 -12.53 -4.60
N GLY A 147 -21.34 -11.72 -4.28
CA GLY A 147 -22.18 -11.90 -3.10
C GLY A 147 -21.53 -11.56 -1.76
N LEU A 148 -20.28 -11.09 -1.76
CA LEU A 148 -19.65 -10.61 -0.52
C LEU A 148 -20.36 -9.36 -0.01
N VAL A 149 -20.94 -9.44 1.19
CA VAL A 149 -21.53 -8.31 1.90
C VAL A 149 -20.95 -8.27 3.30
N THR A 150 -20.16 -7.26 3.57
CA THR A 150 -19.63 -6.95 4.90
C THR A 150 -19.59 -5.43 5.07
N PRO A 151 -20.57 -4.85 5.76
CA PRO A 151 -20.70 -3.39 5.92
C PRO A 151 -19.64 -2.79 6.86
N GLY A 152 -18.82 -3.62 7.45
CA GLY A 152 -17.82 -3.33 8.45
C GLY A 152 -18.07 -4.16 9.69
N SER A 153 -17.21 -5.13 9.93
CA SER A 153 -17.39 -6.14 10.96
C SER A 153 -16.05 -6.54 11.55
N VAL A 154 -16.09 -7.16 12.73
CA VAL A 154 -14.89 -7.76 13.32
C VAL A 154 -14.80 -9.20 12.87
N HIS A 155 -13.73 -9.51 12.21
CA HIS A 155 -13.43 -10.84 11.69
C HIS A 155 -12.23 -11.44 12.40
N ARG A 156 -12.05 -12.73 12.22
CA ARG A 156 -10.85 -13.44 12.68
C ARG A 156 -9.74 -13.28 11.65
N GLY A 157 -8.60 -12.80 12.09
CA GLY A 157 -7.34 -12.88 11.36
C GLY A 157 -6.51 -14.03 11.89
N MET A 158 -5.86 -14.78 11.00
CA MET A 158 -4.93 -15.85 11.35
C MET A 158 -3.54 -15.43 10.89
N PHE A 159 -2.55 -15.47 11.78
CA PHE A 159 -1.16 -15.32 11.34
C PHE A 159 -0.76 -16.50 10.45
N ALA A 160 -0.30 -16.19 9.27
CA ALA A 160 0.28 -17.14 8.33
C ALA A 160 1.80 -17.24 8.53
N ASP A 161 2.40 -16.16 9.04
CA ASP A 161 3.82 -16.07 9.31
C ASP A 161 4.10 -15.26 10.59
N MET A 162 4.34 -15.98 11.69
CA MET A 162 4.72 -15.41 12.99
C MET A 162 6.21 -15.03 13.06
N THR A 163 7.01 -15.39 12.04
CA THR A 163 8.43 -15.06 12.01
C THR A 163 8.70 -13.68 11.43
N SER A 164 7.72 -13.13 10.72
CA SER A 164 7.82 -11.77 10.17
C SER A 164 8.01 -10.73 11.26
N PRO A 165 8.85 -9.71 11.04
CA PRO A 165 8.95 -8.55 11.93
C PRO A 165 7.60 -7.86 12.19
N ILE A 166 6.67 -7.89 11.24
CA ILE A 166 5.31 -7.36 11.39
C ILE A 166 4.52 -8.08 12.49
N ALA A 167 4.82 -9.35 12.73
CA ALA A 167 4.18 -10.18 13.76
C ALA A 167 4.90 -10.12 15.13
N TYR A 168 5.90 -9.28 15.30
CA TYR A 168 6.65 -9.22 16.57
C TYR A 168 5.76 -8.77 17.73
N GLY A 169 5.93 -9.46 18.89
CA GLY A 169 5.18 -9.17 20.11
C GLY A 169 3.82 -9.87 20.19
N TYR A 170 3.35 -10.53 19.14
CA TYR A 170 2.17 -11.37 19.23
C TYR A 170 2.53 -12.77 19.70
N ASP A 171 1.73 -13.32 20.62
CA ASP A 171 1.84 -14.66 21.20
C ASP A 171 0.70 -15.60 20.74
N SER A 172 -0.33 -15.04 20.11
CA SER A 172 -1.49 -15.75 19.60
C SER A 172 -1.43 -15.89 18.08
N GLU A 173 -1.80 -17.07 17.56
CA GLU A 173 -1.92 -17.30 16.12
C GLU A 173 -3.13 -16.61 15.48
N GLN A 174 -3.97 -15.94 16.25
CA GLN A 174 -5.17 -15.28 15.78
C GLN A 174 -5.39 -13.92 16.44
N LEU A 175 -6.03 -13.02 15.70
CA LEU A 175 -6.28 -11.65 16.10
C LEU A 175 -7.65 -11.19 15.59
N PRO A 176 -8.47 -10.47 16.41
CA PRO A 176 -9.64 -9.77 15.89
C PRO A 176 -9.22 -8.62 14.97
N VAL A 177 -9.77 -8.57 13.76
CA VAL A 177 -9.45 -7.55 12.76
C VAL A 177 -10.72 -6.87 12.26
N TYR A 178 -10.62 -5.56 11.95
CA TYR A 178 -11.72 -4.86 11.28
C TYR A 178 -11.58 -4.99 9.77
N PHE A 179 -12.68 -5.41 9.13
CA PHE A 179 -12.73 -5.56 7.68
C PHE A 179 -14.07 -5.06 7.12
N LYS A 180 -14.04 -4.34 6.00
CA LYS A 180 -15.23 -3.76 5.37
C LYS A 180 -15.53 -4.30 3.96
N GLY A 181 -14.65 -5.12 3.40
CA GLY A 181 -14.86 -5.73 2.08
C GLY A 181 -14.53 -4.83 0.90
N ASP A 182 -13.80 -3.73 1.12
CA ASP A 182 -13.38 -2.81 0.05
C ASP A 182 -12.30 -3.43 -0.84
N LEU A 183 -11.48 -4.31 -0.28
CA LEU A 183 -10.36 -4.96 -0.93
C LEU A 183 -10.26 -6.40 -0.46
N VAL A 184 -10.09 -7.32 -1.40
CA VAL A 184 -9.78 -8.72 -1.14
C VAL A 184 -8.57 -9.11 -1.98
N PHE A 185 -7.51 -9.58 -1.34
CA PHE A 185 -6.39 -10.18 -2.05
C PHE A 185 -6.77 -11.59 -2.47
N GLY A 186 -6.53 -11.93 -3.74
CA GLY A 186 -6.73 -13.27 -4.25
C GLY A 186 -5.68 -14.23 -3.73
N ASN A 187 -6.05 -15.50 -3.58
CA ASN A 187 -5.07 -16.57 -3.40
C ASN A 187 -4.21 -16.69 -4.66
N ALA A 188 -2.91 -16.86 -4.51
CA ALA A 188 -1.93 -16.93 -5.60
C ALA A 188 -2.19 -18.05 -6.64
N ALA A 189 -3.14 -18.95 -6.39
CA ALA A 189 -3.48 -20.07 -7.27
C ALA A 189 -4.56 -19.78 -8.34
N GLY A 190 -5.21 -18.62 -8.31
CA GLY A 190 -6.24 -18.23 -9.28
C GLY A 190 -5.74 -17.07 -10.14
N GLY A 191 -5.03 -17.37 -11.23
CA GLY A 191 -4.50 -16.36 -12.12
C GLY A 191 -5.60 -15.48 -12.74
N PHE A 192 -5.77 -14.27 -12.23
CA PHE A 192 -6.24 -13.18 -13.06
C PHE A 192 -5.04 -12.74 -13.89
N SER A 193 -5.10 -12.98 -15.18
CA SER A 193 -4.21 -12.29 -16.12
C SER A 193 -4.56 -10.81 -16.02
N ASN A 194 -3.70 -10.03 -15.35
CA ASN A 194 -3.75 -8.58 -15.46
C ASN A 194 -3.73 -8.25 -16.96
N PRO A 195 -4.77 -7.60 -17.54
CA PRO A 195 -4.80 -7.26 -18.96
C PRO A 195 -3.63 -6.33 -19.35
N TRP A 196 -2.90 -5.81 -18.37
CA TRP A 196 -1.70 -5.00 -18.52
C TRP A 196 -0.41 -5.79 -18.28
N GLN A 197 -0.49 -7.12 -18.07
CA GLN A 197 0.69 -7.99 -17.91
C GLN A 197 1.46 -8.05 -19.24
N GLY A 198 2.56 -7.36 -19.31
CA GLY A 198 3.39 -7.19 -20.51
C GLY A 198 3.46 -5.75 -21.02
N ILE A 199 2.64 -4.84 -20.48
CA ILE A 199 2.80 -3.41 -20.70
C ILE A 199 3.46 -2.88 -19.43
N ASN A 200 4.78 -2.84 -19.41
CA ASN A 200 5.49 -2.04 -18.42
C ASN A 200 5.35 -0.57 -18.85
N PRO A 201 4.47 0.23 -18.22
CA PRO A 201 4.33 1.65 -18.60
C PRO A 201 5.62 2.44 -18.34
N MET A 202 6.54 1.86 -17.54
CA MET A 202 7.85 2.40 -17.24
C MET A 202 8.90 2.06 -18.31
N ALA A 203 8.77 0.94 -19.03
CA ALA A 203 9.73 0.52 -20.04
C ALA A 203 9.59 1.27 -21.39
N SER A 204 8.50 1.98 -21.62
CA SER A 204 8.20 2.67 -22.88
C SER A 204 8.28 4.20 -22.81
N ARG A 205 8.63 4.78 -21.66
CA ARG A 205 8.89 6.22 -21.60
C ARG A 205 10.34 6.50 -21.98
N PRO A 206 10.61 7.33 -23.00
CA PRO A 206 11.93 7.88 -23.18
C PRO A 206 12.30 8.67 -21.91
N ARG A 207 13.52 8.49 -21.41
CA ARG A 207 14.05 9.34 -20.34
C ARG A 207 14.00 10.78 -20.83
N LEU A 208 13.78 11.74 -19.92
CA LEU A 208 13.80 13.16 -20.28
C LEU A 208 15.08 13.57 -21.04
N SER A 209 16.18 12.84 -20.85
CA SER A 209 17.41 12.99 -21.63
C SER A 209 17.31 12.60 -23.11
N ASP A 210 16.24 11.91 -23.51
CA ASP A 210 16.05 11.40 -24.88
C ASP A 210 15.07 12.28 -25.69
N ILE A 211 14.58 13.41 -25.13
CA ILE A 211 13.64 14.34 -25.74
C ILE A 211 14.37 15.62 -26.25
N ASP A 212 15.55 15.44 -26.86
CA ASP A 212 16.20 16.57 -27.49
C ASP A 212 15.73 16.87 -28.93
N ASP A 213 14.73 16.09 -29.44
CA ASP A 213 14.19 16.28 -30.79
C ASP A 213 12.65 16.16 -30.81
N PRO A 214 11.91 17.29 -30.85
CA PRO A 214 10.45 17.31 -30.87
C PRO A 214 9.84 16.70 -32.15
N GLU A 215 10.58 16.54 -33.25
CA GLU A 215 10.08 15.91 -34.48
C GLU A 215 10.03 14.37 -34.38
N GLN A 216 10.85 13.73 -33.55
CA GLN A 216 10.79 12.28 -33.33
C GLN A 216 9.60 11.84 -32.47
N ALA A 217 9.07 12.72 -31.62
CA ALA A 217 7.88 12.44 -30.81
C ALA A 217 6.58 12.40 -31.64
N ALA A 218 6.50 13.17 -32.72
CA ALA A 218 5.32 13.25 -33.57
C ALA A 218 5.20 12.08 -34.58
N GLY A 219 6.30 11.39 -34.90
CA GLY A 219 6.33 10.33 -35.91
C GLY A 219 5.85 8.94 -35.43
N ARG A 220 5.67 8.74 -34.13
CA ARG A 220 5.28 7.42 -33.56
C ARG A 220 3.78 7.21 -33.32
N ALA A 221 2.95 8.21 -33.56
CA ALA A 221 1.50 8.13 -33.32
C ALA A 221 0.68 7.57 -34.50
N THR A 222 1.31 7.28 -35.67
CA THR A 222 0.60 6.77 -36.84
C THR A 222 1.33 5.56 -37.45
N GLY A 223 1.04 4.38 -36.95
CA GLY A 223 1.54 3.13 -37.54
C GLY A 223 0.68 1.95 -37.14
N GLY A 224 -0.40 1.75 -37.85
CA GLY A 224 -1.28 0.60 -37.68
C GLY A 224 -0.68 -0.70 -38.22
N GLY A 225 -1.13 -1.78 -37.61
CA GLY A 225 -1.39 -3.09 -38.19
C GLY A 225 -0.27 -3.80 -38.93
N GLY A 226 0.16 -4.93 -38.41
CA GLY A 226 0.95 -5.91 -39.13
C GLY A 226 0.96 -7.26 -38.43
N ARG A 227 0.32 -8.22 -39.08
CA ARG A 227 0.28 -9.64 -38.70
C ARG A 227 1.64 -10.32 -38.81
N GLY A 228 1.91 -11.25 -37.91
CA GLY A 228 2.54 -12.53 -38.23
C GLY A 228 4.03 -12.62 -37.99
N GLY A 229 4.43 -13.68 -37.31
CA GLY A 229 5.77 -14.22 -37.38
C GLY A 229 6.23 -14.92 -36.10
N PHE A 230 6.11 -16.24 -36.12
CA PHE A 230 6.77 -17.17 -35.19
C PHE A 230 8.30 -17.05 -35.25
N GLY A 231 8.95 -17.18 -34.11
CA GLY A 231 10.30 -17.76 -34.05
C GLY A 231 11.37 -16.86 -33.46
N GLY A 232 12.02 -17.35 -32.43
CA GLY A 232 13.36 -16.90 -32.08
C GLY A 232 13.60 -16.83 -30.57
N PHE A 233 14.16 -17.92 -30.05
CA PHE A 233 14.82 -17.95 -28.75
C PHE A 233 15.94 -16.91 -28.70
N GLY A 234 15.84 -15.96 -27.79
CA GLY A 234 16.89 -15.00 -27.48
C GLY A 234 17.00 -14.83 -25.97
N ARG A 235 17.97 -15.51 -25.37
CA ARG A 235 18.46 -15.22 -24.00
C ARG A 235 19.03 -13.83 -23.96
N GLY A 236 18.64 -13.02 -23.00
CA GLY A 236 19.34 -11.76 -22.73
C GLY A 236 18.59 -10.92 -21.69
N GLY A 237 18.84 -11.12 -20.45
CA GLY A 237 19.20 -10.33 -19.33
C GLY A 237 18.36 -9.09 -18.99
N GLY A 238 17.99 -8.98 -17.75
CA GLY A 238 17.40 -7.81 -17.10
C GLY A 238 16.01 -8.13 -16.59
N GLY A 239 15.89 -9.12 -15.71
CA GLY A 239 14.63 -9.38 -15.01
C GLY A 239 14.31 -8.20 -14.10
N ALA A 240 13.20 -7.49 -14.36
CA ALA A 240 12.50 -6.79 -13.31
C ALA A 240 12.23 -7.85 -12.23
N GLY A 241 12.80 -7.67 -11.03
CA GLY A 241 12.71 -8.62 -9.95
C GLY A 241 11.24 -8.96 -9.70
N SER A 242 10.91 -10.24 -9.69
CA SER A 242 9.60 -10.71 -9.28
C SER A 242 9.42 -10.26 -7.84
N ALA A 243 8.33 -9.52 -7.53
CA ALA A 243 8.01 -9.20 -6.16
C ALA A 243 7.84 -10.51 -5.39
N ASN A 244 8.54 -10.63 -4.27
CA ASN A 244 8.38 -11.75 -3.36
C ASN A 244 7.29 -11.38 -2.35
N ASN A 245 6.09 -11.92 -2.55
CA ASN A 245 4.92 -11.63 -1.71
C ASN A 245 4.90 -12.59 -0.51
N ARG A 246 5.10 -12.06 0.69
CA ARG A 246 5.03 -12.76 1.97
C ARG A 246 3.68 -12.49 2.62
N VAL A 247 2.87 -13.53 2.79
CA VAL A 247 1.57 -13.41 3.47
C VAL A 247 1.78 -13.49 4.97
N ILE A 248 1.48 -12.40 5.66
CA ILE A 248 1.64 -12.28 7.12
C ILE A 248 0.38 -12.76 7.84
N MET A 249 -0.78 -12.34 7.36
CA MET A 249 -2.09 -12.74 7.91
C MET A 249 -3.06 -13.12 6.80
N ARG A 250 -4.01 -14.01 7.13
CA ARG A 250 -5.10 -14.43 6.26
C ARG A 250 -6.41 -14.63 7.02
N PHE A 251 -7.51 -14.68 6.31
CA PHE A 251 -8.78 -15.16 6.86
C PHE A 251 -8.69 -16.67 7.14
N PRO A 252 -9.48 -17.20 8.11
CA PRO A 252 -9.66 -18.66 8.27
C PRO A 252 -10.05 -19.33 6.95
N SER A 253 -9.59 -20.55 6.74
CA SER A 253 -9.99 -21.36 5.57
C SER A 253 -11.42 -21.86 5.67
N ASP A 254 -11.96 -21.98 6.89
CA ASP A 254 -13.34 -22.32 7.19
C ASP A 254 -14.18 -21.04 7.24
N PRO A 255 -15.14 -20.82 6.30
CA PRO A 255 -15.96 -19.63 6.25
C PRO A 255 -16.74 -19.36 7.54
N ASP A 256 -17.18 -20.40 8.23
CA ASP A 256 -17.98 -20.30 9.47
C ASP A 256 -17.17 -19.74 10.65
N GLN A 257 -15.85 -19.74 10.54
CA GLN A 257 -14.94 -19.21 11.57
C GLN A 257 -14.52 -17.76 11.35
N ILE A 258 -14.91 -17.16 10.25
CA ILE A 258 -14.43 -15.81 9.88
C ILE A 258 -15.06 -14.71 10.74
N LEU A 259 -16.40 -14.71 10.86
CA LEU A 259 -17.13 -13.66 11.55
C LEU A 259 -17.02 -13.81 13.08
N LEU A 260 -16.55 -12.76 13.75
CA LEU A 260 -16.56 -12.66 15.22
C LEU A 260 -17.70 -11.77 15.72
N SER A 261 -17.96 -10.65 15.03
CA SER A 261 -19.03 -9.71 15.41
C SER A 261 -19.45 -8.86 14.21
N GLY A 262 -20.72 -8.60 14.07
CA GLY A 262 -21.29 -7.79 12.98
C GLY A 262 -22.04 -8.66 11.96
N ALA A 263 -21.91 -8.34 10.67
CA ALA A 263 -22.60 -9.03 9.59
C ALA A 263 -21.61 -9.43 8.47
N LEU A 264 -21.81 -10.63 7.95
CA LEU A 264 -21.04 -11.18 6.82
C LEU A 264 -21.94 -12.10 6.01
N ALA A 265 -21.99 -11.89 4.69
CA ALA A 265 -22.52 -12.83 3.73
C ALA A 265 -21.48 -13.07 2.63
N GLY A 266 -21.48 -14.25 2.01
CA GLY A 266 -20.48 -14.61 0.99
C GLY A 266 -19.10 -14.86 1.59
N ALA A 267 -19.02 -15.40 2.81
CA ALA A 267 -17.78 -15.69 3.52
C ALA A 267 -16.84 -16.61 2.74
N GLU A 268 -17.40 -17.49 1.91
CA GLU A 268 -16.65 -18.42 1.03
C GLU A 268 -15.73 -17.67 0.07
N GLY A 269 -16.13 -16.45 -0.34
CA GLY A 269 -15.36 -15.62 -1.26
C GLY A 269 -14.08 -15.04 -0.64
N ILE A 270 -13.99 -15.01 0.69
CA ILE A 270 -12.82 -14.49 1.41
C ILE A 270 -12.08 -15.55 2.23
N ALA A 271 -12.63 -16.77 2.34
CA ALA A 271 -12.03 -17.84 3.12
C ALA A 271 -10.59 -18.13 2.65
N GLY A 272 -9.64 -18.12 3.57
CA GLY A 272 -8.23 -18.37 3.34
C GLY A 272 -7.48 -17.28 2.57
N THR A 273 -8.17 -16.17 2.17
CA THR A 273 -7.51 -15.08 1.43
C THR A 273 -6.61 -14.25 2.34
N PRO A 274 -5.52 -13.66 1.79
CA PRO A 274 -4.62 -12.80 2.55
C PRO A 274 -5.30 -11.55 3.11
N GLN A 275 -4.90 -11.14 4.30
CA GLN A 275 -5.32 -9.92 4.97
C GLN A 275 -4.18 -8.88 5.05
N VAL A 276 -2.95 -9.36 5.24
CA VAL A 276 -1.73 -8.55 5.30
C VAL A 276 -0.67 -9.22 4.47
N VAL A 277 -0.11 -8.48 3.54
CA VAL A 277 0.93 -8.95 2.63
C VAL A 277 2.08 -7.96 2.62
N ASP A 278 3.28 -8.47 2.76
CA ASP A 278 4.52 -7.77 2.53
C ASP A 278 5.06 -8.17 1.15
N SER A 279 5.21 -7.18 0.26
CA SER A 279 5.70 -7.34 -1.10
C SER A 279 7.05 -6.67 -1.23
N LYS A 280 8.12 -7.46 -1.38
CA LYS A 280 9.47 -6.93 -1.65
C LYS A 280 9.57 -6.46 -3.09
N ILE A 281 10.02 -5.20 -3.29
CA ILE A 281 10.17 -4.56 -4.59
C ILE A 281 11.51 -3.80 -4.61
N GLY A 282 12.47 -4.28 -5.39
CA GLY A 282 13.81 -3.73 -5.34
C GLY A 282 14.44 -3.95 -3.97
N ASP A 283 14.92 -2.89 -3.34
CA ASP A 283 15.52 -2.90 -2.01
C ASP A 283 14.49 -2.60 -0.90
N GLY A 284 13.25 -2.21 -1.25
CA GLY A 284 12.21 -1.82 -0.31
C GLY A 284 10.99 -2.72 -0.32
N HIS A 285 9.95 -2.27 0.37
CA HIS A 285 8.76 -3.06 0.65
C HIS A 285 7.46 -2.27 0.45
N VAL A 286 6.41 -2.97 0.01
CA VAL A 286 5.03 -2.50 0.09
C VAL A 286 4.27 -3.39 1.06
N VAL A 287 3.91 -2.86 2.23
CA VAL A 287 3.06 -3.58 3.19
C VAL A 287 1.61 -3.19 2.97
N SER A 288 0.84 -4.15 2.48
CA SER A 288 -0.54 -3.97 2.04
C SER A 288 -1.52 -4.62 3.00
N PHE A 289 -2.46 -3.82 3.53
CA PHE A 289 -3.52 -4.26 4.43
C PHE A 289 -4.86 -4.30 3.68
N ALA A 290 -5.49 -5.47 3.55
CA ALA A 290 -6.89 -5.58 3.17
C ALA A 290 -7.81 -5.21 4.36
N ILE A 291 -7.35 -5.42 5.58
CA ILE A 291 -7.98 -4.98 6.82
C ILE A 291 -7.65 -3.51 7.09
N ARG A 292 -8.33 -2.90 8.08
CA ARG A 292 -8.03 -1.52 8.52
C ARG A 292 -7.52 -1.55 9.96
N PRO A 293 -6.20 -1.61 10.15
CA PRO A 293 -5.59 -1.88 11.46
C PRO A 293 -5.88 -0.79 12.49
N PHE A 294 -6.08 0.47 12.07
CA PHE A 294 -6.26 1.61 12.98
C PHE A 294 -7.72 2.08 13.09
N TRP A 295 -8.67 1.39 12.47
CA TRP A 295 -10.05 1.84 12.35
C TRP A 295 -10.72 2.11 13.69
N ARG A 296 -11.06 3.38 13.94
CA ARG A 296 -11.88 3.87 15.05
C ARG A 296 -11.49 3.34 16.44
N TRP A 297 -10.24 2.94 16.62
CA TRP A 297 -9.73 2.34 17.87
C TRP A 297 -10.42 1.03 18.29
N GLN A 298 -11.15 0.39 17.39
CA GLN A 298 -11.97 -0.78 17.75
C GLN A 298 -11.15 -2.04 17.95
N THR A 299 -10.08 -2.21 17.19
CA THR A 299 -9.20 -3.38 17.27
C THR A 299 -7.78 -2.93 17.59
N GLN A 300 -7.57 -2.39 18.81
CA GLN A 300 -6.26 -1.84 19.20
C GLN A 300 -5.11 -2.83 19.08
N GLY A 301 -5.38 -4.13 19.22
CA GLY A 301 -4.37 -5.16 18.97
C GLY A 301 -3.79 -5.15 17.56
N THR A 302 -4.52 -4.65 16.56
CA THR A 302 -4.02 -4.56 15.18
C THR A 302 -3.08 -3.37 14.94
N PHE A 303 -3.02 -2.38 15.85
CA PHE A 303 -2.12 -1.23 15.72
C PHE A 303 -0.66 -1.66 15.62
N PHE A 304 -0.28 -2.69 16.39
CA PHE A 304 1.08 -3.21 16.39
C PHE A 304 1.49 -3.81 15.03
N LEU A 305 0.56 -4.28 14.21
CA LEU A 305 0.90 -4.70 12.84
C LEU A 305 1.47 -3.53 12.03
N GLY A 306 0.81 -2.38 12.10
CA GLY A 306 1.29 -1.17 11.42
C GLY A 306 2.54 -0.59 12.07
N PHE A 307 2.58 -0.51 13.41
CA PHE A 307 3.76 0.02 14.12
C PHE A 307 5.00 -0.87 13.93
N ASN A 308 4.83 -2.18 13.93
CA ASN A 308 5.92 -3.10 13.66
C ASN A 308 6.45 -2.97 12.23
N ALA A 309 5.57 -2.80 11.24
CA ALA A 309 5.99 -2.54 9.87
C ALA A 309 6.83 -1.25 9.79
N ILE A 310 6.38 -0.17 10.44
CA ILE A 310 7.08 1.11 10.48
C ILE A 310 8.43 0.99 11.19
N LEU A 311 8.47 0.35 12.38
CA LEU A 311 9.69 0.26 13.18
C LEU A 311 10.75 -0.67 12.60
N ASN A 312 10.32 -1.68 11.84
CA ASN A 312 11.24 -2.64 11.21
C ASN A 312 11.36 -2.41 9.69
N TRP A 313 11.15 -1.19 9.24
CA TRP A 313 11.07 -0.82 7.82
C TRP A 313 12.25 -1.30 6.98
N ASN A 314 13.45 -1.34 7.55
CA ASN A 314 14.71 -1.74 6.90
C ASN A 314 15.10 -3.20 7.18
N ASP A 315 14.22 -3.99 7.80
CA ASP A 315 14.54 -5.35 8.28
C ASP A 315 13.38 -6.34 8.10
N LEU A 316 12.46 -6.03 7.20
CA LEU A 316 11.29 -6.86 6.91
C LEU A 316 11.65 -8.21 6.27
N ASP A 317 12.84 -8.30 5.66
CA ASP A 317 13.40 -9.55 5.12
C ASP A 317 13.91 -10.51 6.21
N ALA A 318 14.04 -10.05 7.47
CA ALA A 318 14.58 -10.89 8.52
C ALA A 318 13.74 -12.16 8.70
N ASP A 319 14.42 -13.28 8.53
CA ASP A 319 13.86 -14.59 8.89
C ASP A 319 13.94 -14.76 10.39
N GLY A 320 12.81 -14.96 11.05
CA GLY A 320 12.70 -15.13 12.50
C GLY A 320 13.40 -16.37 13.08
N THR A 321 14.31 -16.98 12.34
CA THR A 321 15.06 -18.18 12.74
C THR A 321 16.02 -17.97 13.92
N GLU A 322 16.27 -16.72 14.34
CA GLU A 322 17.13 -16.45 15.52
C GLU A 322 16.37 -16.32 16.86
N ARG A 323 15.08 -16.65 16.93
CA ARG A 323 14.30 -16.61 18.16
C ARG A 323 14.38 -17.91 18.98
N THR A 324 15.58 -18.36 19.32
CA THR A 324 15.73 -19.43 20.32
C THR A 324 16.82 -19.12 21.31
N THR A 325 16.55 -18.20 22.19
CA THR A 325 17.09 -18.31 23.55
C THR A 325 15.94 -17.99 24.51
N PRO A 326 15.39 -18.97 25.20
CA PRO A 326 14.51 -18.69 26.33
C PRO A 326 15.32 -17.84 27.31
N ILE A 327 14.76 -16.71 27.75
CA ILE A 327 15.27 -16.05 28.94
C ILE A 327 15.17 -17.09 30.04
N SER A 328 16.30 -17.60 30.49
CA SER A 328 16.34 -18.44 31.67
C SER A 328 15.84 -17.57 32.82
N GLU A 329 14.65 -17.91 33.34
CA GLU A 329 14.24 -17.50 34.66
C GLU A 329 15.22 -18.12 35.67
N ASP A 330 16.35 -17.50 35.88
CA ASP A 330 17.19 -17.76 37.04
C ASP A 330 16.79 -16.74 38.10
N GLY A 331 15.67 -17.06 38.75
CA GLY A 331 15.21 -16.41 39.97
C GLY A 331 15.87 -17.05 41.16
N SER A 332 16.90 -16.42 41.67
CA SER A 332 17.30 -16.63 43.06
C SER A 332 18.05 -15.41 43.57
N HIS A 333 17.39 -14.55 44.27
CA HIS A 333 17.59 -14.09 45.66
C HIS A 333 16.78 -12.81 45.88
#